data_366494b6cf697c1c0cb7b0cabcb03ac3
#
_entry.id   366494b6cf697c1c0cb7b0cabcb03ac3
#
_cell.length_a   1.000
_cell.length_b   1.000
_cell.length_c   1.000
_cell.angle_alpha   90.00
_cell.angle_beta   90.00
_cell.angle_gamma   90.00
#
_symmetry.space_group_name_H-M   'P 1'
#
loop_
_entity.id
_entity.type
_entity.pdbx_description
1 polymer ?
#
loop_
_entity_poly.entity_id
_entity_poly.type
_entity_poly.pdbx_seq_one_letter_code
_entity_poly.pdbx_strand_id
1 'polypeptide(L)'
;QFTQKYVDGFMADLIARNPGEKEFHQAVNEVLVSVAPYIVEHPYLMDMKILERIVEPERIIIFRVPWLNDEGEVCVNRGYRVQCNSAIGPYKGGIRFHPSVNLSIMKFLAFEQTFKNSLTTLPMGAGKGGSDFDPKGKSDNEVMRFCQSFMTELQKHIGADTDVPAGDIGVGGREIGYMFGQYKRLRDEFTGVLTGKGQA
;
A
#
# COMPACT_ATOMS: atom_id res chain seq x y z
N GLN A 1 -8.89 -32.91 -7.29
CA GLN A 1 -10.29 -32.44 -7.37
C GLN A 1 -10.69 -31.52 -6.21
N PHE A 2 -10.39 -31.89 -4.95
CA PHE A 2 -10.75 -31.05 -3.78
C PHE A 2 -10.04 -29.70 -3.78
N THR A 3 -8.72 -29.68 -4.01
CA THR A 3 -7.92 -28.45 -4.03
C THR A 3 -8.41 -27.47 -5.10
N GLN A 4 -8.71 -27.97 -6.31
CA GLN A 4 -9.23 -27.12 -7.38
C GLN A 4 -10.61 -26.54 -7.03
N LYS A 5 -11.49 -27.34 -6.46
CA LYS A 5 -12.82 -26.86 -6.00
C LYS A 5 -12.68 -25.79 -4.90
N TYR A 6 -11.70 -25.94 -4.01
CA TYR A 6 -11.40 -24.96 -3.00
C TYR A 6 -10.94 -23.64 -3.61
N VAL A 7 -9.98 -23.68 -4.55
CA VAL A 7 -9.49 -22.49 -5.27
C VAL A 7 -10.62 -21.80 -6.01
N ASP A 8 -11.43 -22.53 -6.76
CA ASP A 8 -12.52 -21.96 -7.56
C ASP A 8 -13.57 -21.27 -6.67
N GLY A 9 -13.95 -21.90 -5.56
CA GLY A 9 -14.88 -21.33 -4.59
C GLY A 9 -14.33 -20.07 -3.92
N PHE A 10 -13.07 -20.11 -3.47
CA PHE A 10 -12.42 -18.96 -2.86
C PHE A 10 -12.34 -17.77 -3.83
N MET A 11 -11.95 -18.02 -5.07
CA MET A 11 -11.84 -16.96 -6.09
C MET A 11 -13.21 -16.39 -6.47
N ALA A 12 -14.25 -17.22 -6.53
CA ALA A 12 -15.61 -16.72 -6.79
C ALA A 12 -16.07 -15.73 -5.71
N ASP A 13 -15.84 -16.07 -4.45
CA ASP A 13 -16.17 -15.19 -3.30
C ASP A 13 -15.32 -13.91 -3.32
N LEU A 14 -14.02 -14.02 -3.58
CA LEU A 14 -13.12 -12.88 -3.67
C LEU A 14 -13.57 -11.89 -4.77
N ILE A 15 -13.89 -12.40 -5.95
CA ILE A 15 -14.33 -11.57 -7.08
C ILE A 15 -15.65 -10.88 -6.77
N ALA A 16 -16.59 -11.58 -6.14
CA ALA A 16 -17.87 -11.02 -5.76
C ALA A 16 -17.74 -9.88 -4.75
N ARG A 17 -16.80 -10.00 -3.80
CA ARG A 17 -16.52 -8.96 -2.79
C ARG A 17 -15.72 -7.78 -3.32
N ASN A 18 -14.95 -7.97 -4.39
CA ASN A 18 -14.04 -6.96 -4.96
C ASN A 18 -14.31 -6.76 -6.45
N PRO A 19 -15.52 -6.29 -6.84
CA PRO A 19 -15.88 -6.18 -8.24
C PRO A 19 -14.99 -5.17 -8.99
N GLY A 20 -14.55 -5.54 -10.20
CA GLY A 20 -13.75 -4.68 -11.07
C GLY A 20 -12.25 -4.60 -10.74
N GLU A 21 -11.79 -5.24 -9.68
CA GLU A 21 -10.39 -5.18 -9.22
C GLU A 21 -9.56 -6.32 -9.86
N LYS A 22 -9.39 -6.28 -11.17
CA LYS A 22 -8.79 -7.36 -11.97
C LYS A 22 -7.34 -7.69 -11.58
N GLU A 23 -6.53 -6.67 -11.35
CA GLU A 23 -5.12 -6.82 -10.96
C GLU A 23 -5.00 -7.52 -9.61
N PHE A 24 -5.88 -7.15 -8.67
CA PHE A 24 -5.95 -7.81 -7.37
C PHE A 24 -6.42 -9.26 -7.49
N HIS A 25 -7.46 -9.53 -8.29
CA HIS A 25 -7.94 -10.91 -8.53
C HIS A 25 -6.83 -11.80 -9.09
N GLN A 26 -6.08 -11.29 -10.08
CA GLN A 26 -4.99 -12.04 -10.69
C GLN A 26 -3.90 -12.38 -9.67
N ALA A 27 -3.44 -11.40 -8.92
CA ALA A 27 -2.39 -11.59 -7.91
C ALA A 27 -2.79 -12.62 -6.84
N VAL A 28 -4.03 -12.53 -6.35
CA VAL A 28 -4.54 -13.51 -5.37
C VAL A 28 -4.60 -14.90 -5.97
N ASN A 29 -5.10 -15.04 -7.21
CA ASN A 29 -5.19 -16.35 -7.86
C ASN A 29 -3.81 -17.01 -8.04
N GLU A 30 -2.81 -16.27 -8.45
CA GLU A 30 -1.44 -16.77 -8.63
C GLU A 30 -0.86 -17.33 -7.32
N VAL A 31 -1.02 -16.60 -6.23
CA VAL A 31 -0.57 -17.06 -4.91
C VAL A 31 -1.42 -18.22 -4.41
N LEU A 32 -2.74 -18.12 -4.53
CA LEU A 32 -3.67 -19.15 -4.05
C LEU A 32 -3.41 -20.51 -4.68
N VAL A 33 -3.19 -20.56 -6.00
CA VAL A 33 -2.85 -21.82 -6.69
C VAL A 33 -1.59 -22.47 -6.12
N SER A 34 -0.61 -21.64 -5.72
CA SER A 34 0.64 -22.12 -5.15
C SER A 34 0.50 -22.62 -3.70
N VAL A 35 -0.33 -21.97 -2.89
CA VAL A 35 -0.45 -22.30 -1.45
C VAL A 35 -1.60 -23.24 -1.12
N ALA A 36 -2.60 -23.37 -2.00
CA ALA A 36 -3.79 -24.19 -1.76
C ALA A 36 -3.49 -25.66 -1.42
N PRO A 37 -2.52 -26.34 -2.06
CA PRO A 37 -2.16 -27.70 -1.67
C PRO A 37 -1.78 -27.80 -0.20
N TYR A 38 -0.93 -26.89 0.26
CA TYR A 38 -0.48 -26.84 1.65
C TYR A 38 -1.65 -26.58 2.63
N ILE A 39 -2.53 -25.62 2.27
CA ILE A 39 -3.70 -25.28 3.08
C ILE A 39 -4.65 -26.48 3.21
N VAL A 40 -4.86 -27.21 2.11
CA VAL A 40 -5.73 -28.40 2.08
C VAL A 40 -5.16 -29.55 2.93
N GLU A 41 -3.85 -29.69 2.95
CA GLU A 41 -3.15 -30.68 3.81
C GLU A 41 -3.16 -30.28 5.30
N HIS A 42 -3.47 -29.03 5.62
CA HIS A 42 -3.52 -28.50 6.97
C HIS A 42 -4.90 -27.88 7.29
N PRO A 43 -5.94 -28.71 7.53
CA PRO A 43 -7.33 -28.24 7.65
C PRO A 43 -7.54 -27.14 8.70
N TYR A 44 -6.75 -27.11 9.76
CA TYR A 44 -6.82 -26.07 10.79
C TYR A 44 -6.60 -24.66 10.22
N LEU A 45 -5.83 -24.52 9.14
CA LEU A 45 -5.61 -23.21 8.47
C LEU A 45 -6.89 -22.75 7.76
N MET A 46 -7.69 -23.69 7.23
CA MET A 46 -9.01 -23.38 6.65
C MET A 46 -10.00 -22.99 7.74
N ASP A 47 -10.01 -23.72 8.87
CA ASP A 47 -10.89 -23.41 10.01
C ASP A 47 -10.60 -22.03 10.59
N MET A 48 -9.33 -21.63 10.64
CA MET A 48 -8.88 -20.31 11.10
C MET A 48 -9.07 -19.20 10.07
N LYS A 49 -9.56 -19.51 8.87
CA LYS A 49 -9.77 -18.54 7.78
C LYS A 49 -8.50 -17.75 7.42
N ILE A 50 -7.36 -18.43 7.37
CA ILE A 50 -6.06 -17.75 7.19
C ILE A 50 -6.00 -17.03 5.85
N LEU A 51 -6.42 -17.66 4.76
CA LEU A 51 -6.38 -17.03 3.43
C LEU A 51 -7.36 -15.87 3.32
N GLU A 52 -8.58 -16.03 3.84
CA GLU A 52 -9.57 -14.96 3.87
C GLU A 52 -9.07 -13.74 4.64
N ARG A 53 -8.31 -13.95 5.71
CA ARG A 53 -7.70 -12.87 6.51
C ARG A 53 -6.51 -12.22 5.81
N ILE A 54 -5.73 -12.99 5.05
CA ILE A 54 -4.57 -12.45 4.32
C ILE A 54 -5.01 -11.61 3.12
N VAL A 55 -6.05 -12.00 2.41
CA VAL A 55 -6.53 -11.27 1.22
C VAL A 55 -7.36 -10.03 1.57
N GLU A 56 -7.94 -9.98 2.77
CA GLU A 56 -8.71 -8.82 3.22
C GLU A 56 -7.77 -7.84 3.93
N PRO A 57 -7.54 -6.63 3.40
CA PRO A 57 -6.75 -5.62 4.10
C PRO A 57 -7.37 -5.25 5.45
N GLU A 58 -6.54 -5.02 6.46
CA GLU A 58 -7.03 -4.60 7.78
C GLU A 58 -7.72 -3.24 7.69
N ARG A 59 -7.19 -2.31 6.88
CA ARG A 59 -7.88 -1.06 6.53
C ARG A 59 -7.32 -0.45 5.25
N ILE A 60 -8.16 0.35 4.60
CA ILE A 60 -7.81 1.14 3.43
C ILE A 60 -8.20 2.59 3.70
N ILE A 61 -7.26 3.49 3.46
CA ILE A 61 -7.49 4.92 3.54
C ILE A 61 -7.43 5.49 2.13
N ILE A 62 -8.50 6.16 1.70
CA ILE A 62 -8.57 6.88 0.43
C ILE A 62 -8.84 8.34 0.76
N PHE A 63 -8.05 9.24 0.21
CA PHE A 63 -8.16 10.65 0.52
C PHE A 63 -7.90 11.55 -0.69
N ARG A 64 -8.47 12.73 -0.64
CA ARG A 64 -8.30 13.77 -1.64
C ARG A 64 -6.99 14.52 -1.42
N VAL A 65 -6.26 14.77 -2.52
CA VAL A 65 -5.00 15.52 -2.50
C VAL A 65 -5.11 16.73 -3.43
N PRO A 66 -5.58 17.89 -2.95
CA PRO A 66 -5.57 19.14 -3.71
C PRO A 66 -4.18 19.78 -3.64
N TRP A 67 -3.72 20.32 -4.78
CA TRP A 67 -2.45 21.02 -4.87
C TRP A 67 -2.49 22.09 -5.97
N LEU A 68 -1.56 23.04 -5.95
CA LEU A 68 -1.45 24.09 -6.95
C LEU A 68 -0.31 23.78 -7.93
N ASN A 69 -0.59 23.88 -9.23
CA ASN A 69 0.44 23.85 -10.25
C ASN A 69 1.20 25.19 -10.29
N ASP A 70 2.20 25.30 -11.16
CA ASP A 70 3.02 26.52 -11.27
C ASP A 70 2.24 27.70 -11.90
N GLU A 71 1.16 27.43 -12.61
CA GLU A 71 0.22 28.42 -13.15
C GLU A 71 -0.80 28.94 -12.11
N GLY A 72 -0.77 28.39 -10.90
CA GLY A 72 -1.69 28.76 -9.82
C GLY A 72 -3.07 28.11 -9.91
N GLU A 73 -3.21 27.09 -10.75
CA GLU A 73 -4.45 26.33 -10.89
C GLU A 73 -4.53 25.22 -9.84
N VAL A 74 -5.74 24.98 -9.33
CA VAL A 74 -5.99 23.88 -8.39
C VAL A 74 -6.12 22.56 -9.14
N CYS A 75 -5.24 21.64 -8.81
CA CYS A 75 -5.29 20.24 -9.26
C CYS A 75 -5.76 19.34 -8.11
N VAL A 76 -6.42 18.23 -8.45
CA VAL A 76 -6.93 17.27 -7.45
C VAL A 76 -6.55 15.87 -7.88
N ASN A 77 -5.81 15.17 -7.00
CA ASN A 77 -5.49 13.76 -7.14
C ASN A 77 -6.10 12.95 -6.00
N ARG A 78 -6.08 11.64 -6.16
CA ARG A 78 -6.51 10.69 -5.13
C ARG A 78 -5.30 10.03 -4.50
N GLY A 79 -5.28 10.03 -3.16
CA GLY A 79 -4.27 9.32 -2.38
C GLY A 79 -4.83 8.02 -1.81
N TYR A 80 -3.94 7.04 -1.64
CA TYR A 80 -4.26 5.70 -1.10
C TYR A 80 -3.22 5.28 -0.07
N ARG A 81 -3.66 4.61 1.00
CA ARG A 81 -2.82 3.77 1.84
C ARG A 81 -3.57 2.50 2.19
N VAL A 82 -3.07 1.37 1.76
CA VAL A 82 -3.57 0.05 2.10
C VAL A 82 -2.72 -0.50 3.24
N GLN A 83 -3.29 -0.58 4.43
CA GLN A 83 -2.70 -1.22 5.60
C GLN A 83 -3.17 -2.67 5.60
N CYS A 84 -2.36 -3.53 4.98
CA CYS A 84 -2.81 -4.86 4.58
C CYS A 84 -2.77 -5.85 5.73
N ASN A 85 -1.65 -5.95 6.42
CA ASN A 85 -1.45 -6.96 7.45
C ASN A 85 -0.43 -6.50 8.49
N SER A 86 -0.78 -6.60 9.76
CA SER A 86 0.09 -6.26 10.90
C SER A 86 0.38 -7.45 11.82
N ALA A 87 0.15 -8.68 11.36
CA ALA A 87 0.29 -9.88 12.20
C ALA A 87 1.70 -10.07 12.77
N ILE A 88 2.74 -9.64 12.06
CA ILE A 88 4.14 -9.81 12.47
C ILE A 88 4.88 -8.49 12.71
N GLY A 89 4.21 -7.34 12.60
CA GLY A 89 4.83 -6.05 12.88
C GLY A 89 4.09 -4.88 12.23
N PRO A 90 4.61 -3.65 12.37
CA PRO A 90 4.04 -2.46 11.74
C PRO A 90 3.89 -2.63 10.23
N TYR A 91 2.89 -1.97 9.65
CA TYR A 91 2.75 -1.94 8.19
C TYR A 91 4.00 -1.35 7.56
N LYS A 92 4.50 -2.00 6.52
CA LYS A 92 5.71 -1.58 5.81
C LYS A 92 5.54 -1.77 4.32
N GLY A 93 5.80 -0.73 3.54
CA GLY A 93 5.77 -0.79 2.09
C GLY A 93 5.80 0.58 1.43
N GLY A 94 6.06 0.59 0.12
CA GLY A 94 6.32 1.79 -0.66
C GLY A 94 5.10 2.66 -0.93
N ILE A 95 5.38 3.88 -1.36
CA ILE A 95 4.43 4.83 -1.94
C ILE A 95 4.78 4.98 -3.42
N ARG A 96 3.78 4.81 -4.30
CA ARG A 96 3.93 4.93 -5.76
C ARG A 96 3.18 6.16 -6.27
N PHE A 97 3.87 7.01 -7.03
CA PHE A 97 3.24 8.09 -7.79
C PHE A 97 3.30 7.78 -9.28
N HIS A 98 2.16 7.41 -9.85
CA HIS A 98 2.04 7.05 -11.25
C HIS A 98 0.59 7.18 -11.71
N PRO A 99 0.31 7.65 -12.95
CA PRO A 99 -1.07 7.81 -13.45
C PRO A 99 -1.93 6.55 -13.40
N SER A 100 -1.32 5.37 -13.47
CA SER A 100 -2.01 4.08 -13.42
C SER A 100 -2.49 3.67 -12.02
N VAL A 101 -2.08 4.38 -10.97
CA VAL A 101 -2.43 4.01 -9.59
C VAL A 101 -3.93 4.10 -9.38
N ASN A 102 -4.50 2.99 -8.90
CA ASN A 102 -5.88 2.86 -8.47
C ASN A 102 -5.97 1.89 -7.29
N LEU A 103 -7.16 1.70 -6.75
CA LEU A 103 -7.36 0.84 -5.58
C LEU A 103 -6.95 -0.62 -5.85
N SER A 104 -7.31 -1.18 -7.02
CA SER A 104 -6.97 -2.55 -7.40
C SER A 104 -5.46 -2.78 -7.39
N ILE A 105 -4.69 -1.87 -8.00
CA ILE A 105 -3.22 -1.92 -8.04
C ILE A 105 -2.64 -1.78 -6.63
N MET A 106 -3.15 -0.87 -5.81
CA MET A 106 -2.67 -0.73 -4.44
C MET A 106 -2.94 -1.97 -3.59
N LYS A 107 -4.10 -2.59 -3.75
CA LYS A 107 -4.45 -3.83 -3.05
C LYS A 107 -3.57 -5.00 -3.47
N PHE A 108 -3.35 -5.18 -4.79
CA PHE A 108 -2.48 -6.28 -5.22
C PHE A 108 -1.04 -6.10 -4.73
N LEU A 109 -0.51 -4.89 -4.81
CA LEU A 109 0.84 -4.61 -4.33
C LEU A 109 0.98 -4.78 -2.80
N ALA A 110 -0.03 -4.39 -2.03
CA ALA A 110 -0.05 -4.60 -0.59
C ALA A 110 -0.15 -6.09 -0.23
N PHE A 111 -0.94 -6.85 -0.96
CA PHE A 111 -1.05 -8.30 -0.83
C PHE A 111 0.28 -9.00 -1.10
N GLU A 112 0.94 -8.69 -2.21
CA GLU A 112 2.27 -9.22 -2.53
C GLU A 112 3.32 -8.80 -1.48
N GLN A 113 3.23 -7.58 -0.97
CA GLN A 113 4.13 -7.08 0.07
C GLN A 113 4.04 -7.91 1.36
N THR A 114 2.87 -8.46 1.68
CA THR A 114 2.67 -9.35 2.83
C THR A 114 3.60 -10.56 2.75
N PHE A 115 3.66 -11.22 1.60
CA PHE A 115 4.54 -12.38 1.39
C PHE A 115 6.00 -11.98 1.32
N LYS A 116 6.32 -10.91 0.59
CA LYS A 116 7.68 -10.39 0.48
C LYS A 116 8.27 -10.08 1.86
N ASN A 117 7.55 -9.38 2.72
CA ASN A 117 8.03 -9.00 4.04
C ASN A 117 8.14 -10.20 4.98
N SER A 118 7.23 -11.16 4.90
CA SER A 118 7.27 -12.39 5.71
C SER A 118 8.54 -13.22 5.46
N LEU A 119 9.10 -13.16 4.26
CA LEU A 119 10.31 -13.87 3.88
C LEU A 119 11.62 -13.18 4.33
N THR A 120 11.54 -11.98 4.88
CA THR A 120 12.72 -11.23 5.34
C THR A 120 13.21 -11.65 6.72
N THR A 121 12.43 -12.42 7.47
CA THR A 121 12.63 -12.76 8.89
C THR A 121 12.57 -11.56 9.85
N LEU A 122 12.25 -10.37 9.36
CA LEU A 122 12.11 -9.16 10.16
C LEU A 122 10.66 -8.97 10.64
N PRO A 123 10.46 -8.35 11.83
CA PRO A 123 9.12 -8.14 12.39
C PRO A 123 8.44 -6.94 11.74
N MET A 124 8.07 -7.06 10.47
CA MET A 124 7.35 -6.03 9.73
C MET A 124 6.17 -6.60 8.96
N GLY A 125 5.04 -5.95 9.10
CA GLY A 125 3.83 -6.24 8.35
C GLY A 125 3.87 -5.69 6.93
N ALA A 126 2.71 -5.48 6.32
CA ALA A 126 2.61 -5.03 4.94
C ALA A 126 1.66 -3.85 4.77
N GLY A 127 2.13 -2.88 4.01
CA GLY A 127 1.34 -1.74 3.57
C GLY A 127 1.79 -1.28 2.18
N LYS A 128 0.90 -0.62 1.47
CA LYS A 128 1.21 -0.01 0.18
C LYS A 128 0.38 1.25 0.00
N GLY A 129 0.99 2.29 -0.56
CA GLY A 129 0.29 3.54 -0.82
C GLY A 129 0.65 4.12 -2.17
N GLY A 130 0.00 5.21 -2.49
CA GLY A 130 0.28 5.90 -3.73
C GLY A 130 -0.78 6.91 -4.12
N SER A 131 -0.58 7.46 -5.29
CA SER A 131 -1.50 8.40 -5.93
C SER A 131 -1.42 8.27 -7.44
N ASP A 132 -2.49 8.63 -8.12
CA ASP A 132 -2.55 8.79 -9.58
C ASP A 132 -1.80 10.04 -10.08
N PHE A 133 -1.12 10.75 -9.20
CA PHE A 133 -0.24 11.86 -9.52
C PHE A 133 0.94 11.40 -10.38
N ASP A 134 1.18 12.11 -11.49
CA ASP A 134 2.35 11.88 -12.35
C ASP A 134 3.44 12.90 -12.03
N PRO A 135 4.57 12.50 -11.43
CA PRO A 135 5.68 13.43 -11.16
C PRO A 135 6.47 13.82 -12.41
N LYS A 136 6.31 13.11 -13.53
CA LYS A 136 7.03 13.41 -14.76
C LYS A 136 6.61 14.77 -15.32
N GLY A 137 7.59 15.59 -15.66
CA GLY A 137 7.35 16.91 -16.24
C GLY A 137 6.86 17.96 -15.24
N LYS A 138 6.77 17.63 -13.96
CA LYS A 138 6.45 18.57 -12.90
C LYS A 138 7.72 19.25 -12.37
N SER A 139 7.60 20.51 -11.97
CA SER A 139 8.69 21.21 -11.28
C SER A 139 8.91 20.65 -9.87
N ASP A 140 10.09 20.91 -9.30
CA ASP A 140 10.36 20.56 -7.90
C ASP A 140 9.35 21.20 -6.94
N ASN A 141 8.93 22.43 -7.22
CA ASN A 141 7.93 23.14 -6.43
C ASN A 141 6.56 22.50 -6.52
N GLU A 142 6.14 22.03 -7.69
CA GLU A 142 4.88 21.30 -7.87
C GLU A 142 4.90 19.97 -7.10
N VAL A 143 5.98 19.20 -7.26
CA VAL A 143 6.16 17.93 -6.53
C VAL A 143 6.19 18.15 -5.02
N MET A 144 6.85 19.21 -4.56
CA MET A 144 6.89 19.58 -3.15
C MET A 144 5.47 19.89 -2.62
N ARG A 145 4.71 20.73 -3.32
CA ARG A 145 3.34 21.10 -2.94
C ARG A 145 2.44 19.87 -2.92
N PHE A 146 2.57 18.99 -3.91
CA PHE A 146 1.83 17.73 -3.94
C PHE A 146 2.18 16.85 -2.73
N CYS A 147 3.47 16.61 -2.48
CA CYS A 147 3.93 15.79 -1.36
C CYS A 147 3.47 16.34 0.01
N GLN A 148 3.47 17.65 0.17
CA GLN A 148 2.98 18.30 1.39
C GLN A 148 1.48 18.07 1.58
N SER A 149 0.67 18.22 0.53
CA SER A 149 -0.76 17.96 0.58
C SER A 149 -1.05 16.47 0.84
N PHE A 150 -0.35 15.58 0.16
CA PHE A 150 -0.46 14.13 0.36
C PHE A 150 -0.16 13.73 1.82
N MET A 151 0.92 14.24 2.39
CA MET A 151 1.32 13.93 3.76
C MET A 151 0.40 14.58 4.80
N THR A 152 -0.22 15.70 4.50
CA THR A 152 -1.19 16.35 5.40
C THR A 152 -2.34 15.40 5.77
N GLU A 153 -2.78 14.56 4.84
CA GLU A 153 -3.77 13.52 5.12
C GLU A 153 -3.13 12.23 5.65
N LEU A 154 -2.06 11.76 5.01
CA LEU A 154 -1.43 10.48 5.35
C LEU A 154 -0.86 10.47 6.78
N GLN A 155 -0.34 11.58 7.28
CA GLN A 155 0.29 11.65 8.60
C GLN A 155 -0.63 11.21 9.76
N LYS A 156 -1.94 11.27 9.57
CA LYS A 156 -2.92 10.83 10.56
C LYS A 156 -2.92 9.32 10.79
N HIS A 157 -2.33 8.56 9.88
CA HIS A 157 -2.46 7.11 9.80
C HIS A 157 -1.12 6.36 9.87
N ILE A 158 0.00 7.08 9.89
CA ILE A 158 1.35 6.49 9.89
C ILE A 158 2.12 6.85 11.16
N GLY A 159 3.20 6.16 11.41
CA GLY A 159 4.06 6.39 12.57
C GLY A 159 5.17 5.34 12.61
N ALA A 160 6.23 5.62 13.36
CA ALA A 160 7.41 4.76 13.45
C ALA A 160 7.09 3.33 13.93
N ASP A 161 6.06 3.19 14.77
CA ASP A 161 5.63 1.92 15.36
C ASP A 161 4.27 1.43 14.81
N THR A 162 3.71 2.12 13.82
CA THR A 162 2.39 1.82 13.27
C THR A 162 2.47 1.43 11.80
N ASP A 163 2.96 2.35 10.97
CA ASP A 163 3.04 2.21 9.53
C ASP A 163 4.21 3.03 9.00
N VAL A 164 5.17 2.38 8.36
CA VAL A 164 6.41 3.00 7.90
C VAL A 164 6.51 2.91 6.37
N PRO A 165 6.06 3.94 5.65
CA PRO A 165 6.21 3.99 4.20
C PRO A 165 7.66 4.11 3.73
N ALA A 166 7.87 3.74 2.46
CA ALA A 166 9.14 3.88 1.74
C ALA A 166 8.89 4.42 0.32
N GLY A 167 9.95 4.61 -0.46
CA GLY A 167 9.84 4.91 -1.88
C GLY A 167 9.44 3.71 -2.72
N ASP A 168 8.90 4.00 -3.90
CA ASP A 168 8.56 3.07 -4.96
C ASP A 168 8.59 3.84 -6.30
N ILE A 169 7.97 3.34 -7.37
CA ILE A 169 7.91 4.04 -8.66
C ILE A 169 7.40 5.48 -8.48
N GLY A 170 8.14 6.44 -9.04
CA GLY A 170 7.80 7.86 -8.95
C GLY A 170 8.06 8.52 -7.60
N VAL A 171 8.63 7.80 -6.63
CA VAL A 171 8.92 8.30 -5.28
C VAL A 171 10.35 7.94 -4.91
N GLY A 172 11.25 8.88 -5.06
CA GLY A 172 12.65 8.77 -4.65
C GLY A 172 12.97 9.60 -3.40
N GLY A 173 14.26 9.81 -3.15
CA GLY A 173 14.73 10.56 -1.99
C GLY A 173 14.17 12.00 -1.91
N ARG A 174 13.97 12.66 -3.04
CA ARG A 174 13.36 14.00 -3.11
C ARG A 174 11.93 13.99 -2.55
N GLU A 175 11.09 13.11 -3.04
CA GLU A 175 9.69 12.99 -2.61
C GLU A 175 9.59 12.57 -1.14
N ILE A 176 10.39 11.60 -0.73
CA ILE A 176 10.47 11.18 0.68
C ILE A 176 10.91 12.34 1.56
N GLY A 177 11.87 13.14 1.13
CA GLY A 177 12.32 14.33 1.84
C GLY A 177 11.19 15.34 2.04
N TYR A 178 10.44 15.65 0.98
CA TYR A 178 9.29 16.56 1.06
C TYR A 178 8.20 16.03 2.00
N MET A 179 7.89 14.74 1.90
CA MET A 179 6.88 14.11 2.77
C MET A 179 7.32 14.09 4.24
N PHE A 180 8.58 13.76 4.51
CA PHE A 180 9.11 13.76 5.87
C PHE A 180 9.14 15.15 6.48
N GLY A 181 9.56 16.16 5.70
CA GLY A 181 9.54 17.56 6.16
C GLY A 181 8.15 18.01 6.59
N GLN A 182 7.12 17.63 5.83
CA GLN A 182 5.74 17.94 6.18
C GLN A 182 5.25 17.16 7.39
N TYR A 183 5.57 15.87 7.50
CA TYR A 183 5.26 15.05 8.66
C TYR A 183 5.85 15.67 9.94
N LYS A 184 7.14 16.00 9.91
CA LYS A 184 7.84 16.61 11.02
C LYS A 184 7.17 17.91 11.47
N ARG A 185 6.77 18.76 10.53
CA ARG A 185 6.11 20.05 10.85
C ARG A 185 4.73 19.87 11.46
N LEU A 186 3.96 18.87 10.99
CA LEU A 186 2.60 18.62 11.48
C LEU A 186 2.57 17.89 12.82
N ARG A 187 3.51 16.97 13.03
CA ARG A 187 3.54 16.09 14.20
C ARG A 187 4.49 16.57 15.29
N ASP A 188 5.38 17.50 14.97
CA ASP A 188 6.49 17.90 15.84
C ASP A 188 7.35 16.72 16.32
N GLU A 189 7.57 15.77 15.41
CA GLU A 189 8.31 14.53 15.66
C GLU A 189 9.44 14.36 14.65
N PHE A 190 10.61 13.95 15.11
CA PHE A 190 11.74 13.55 14.29
C PHE A 190 12.01 12.06 14.51
N THR A 191 11.27 11.19 13.79
CA THR A 191 11.28 9.75 14.00
C THR A 191 11.55 8.97 12.70
N GLY A 192 11.75 7.67 12.84
CA GLY A 192 11.94 6.73 11.72
C GLY A 192 10.66 6.38 10.96
N VAL A 193 9.73 7.33 10.76
CA VAL A 193 8.43 7.12 10.13
C VAL A 193 8.48 6.83 8.64
N LEU A 194 9.52 7.26 7.93
CA LEU A 194 9.72 7.04 6.51
C LEU A 194 11.11 6.45 6.25
N THR A 195 11.16 5.42 5.40
CA THR A 195 12.42 4.84 4.94
C THR A 195 12.92 5.57 3.69
N GLY A 196 14.23 5.80 3.61
CA GLY A 196 14.85 6.45 2.43
C GLY A 196 14.85 7.97 2.48
N LYS A 197 14.59 8.58 3.62
CA LYS A 197 14.87 10.01 3.78
C LYS A 197 16.38 10.22 3.68
N GLY A 198 16.76 11.13 2.79
CA GLY A 198 18.15 11.49 2.57
C GLY A 198 18.79 12.13 3.81
N GLN A 199 20.10 12.19 3.81
CA GLN A 199 20.82 13.13 4.67
C GLN A 199 20.63 14.53 4.05
N ALA A 200 19.88 15.37 4.72
CA ALA A 200 19.73 16.77 4.33
C ALA A 200 21.01 17.52 4.61
#